data_c26c698a465ec4ae67cbdda669cbd158
#
_entry.id   c26c698a465ec4ae67cbdda669cbd158
#
_cell.length_a   1.000
_cell.length_b   1.000
_cell.length_c   1.000
_cell.angle_alpha   90.00
_cell.angle_beta   90.00
_cell.angle_gamma   90.00
#
_symmetry.space_group_name_H-M   'P 1'
#
loop_
_entity.id
_entity.type
_entity.pdbx_description
1 polymer ?
#
loop_
_entity_poly.entity_id
_entity_poly.type
_entity_poly.pdbx_seq_one_letter_code
_entity_poly.pdbx_strand_id
1 'polypeptide(L)'
;MNTLTNKTKYSFTLVELMIVLAILALLAAIIIFAIKPGNILDQTNDTRRVSDLNNISKSINYLNAIQLGLLNLGSAVTVYTSLPDNTSSSCSSYALPSLPTGYGYQCKNSTLYRLNDSTGWIPINFRESDNSNILSSLPVDPTNNITYYYTYFPGGSFELTAQLTKARDSSMNDNGDSTLLYETGTPNHVSTPITRDSGLILNYKFSEGTGSTTFDYSGRGYTGTLAGSTVW
;
A
#
# COMPACT_ATOMS: atom_id res chain seq x y z
N MET A 1 52.40 46.22 35.86
CA MET A 1 51.28 46.24 36.83
C MET A 1 50.14 45.51 36.17
N ASN A 2 50.02 44.20 36.42
CA ASN A 2 48.98 43.37 35.81
C ASN A 2 47.77 43.35 36.76
N THR A 3 46.67 43.96 36.35
CA THR A 3 45.39 43.88 37.05
C THR A 3 44.69 42.57 36.70
N LEU A 4 44.73 41.59 37.62
CA LEU A 4 43.96 40.40 37.53
C LEU A 4 42.47 40.73 37.72
N THR A 5 41.66 40.71 36.64
CA THR A 5 40.20 40.79 36.70
C THR A 5 39.68 39.50 37.29
N ASN A 6 39.20 39.57 38.51
CA ASN A 6 38.55 38.46 39.23
C ASN A 6 37.14 38.23 38.63
N LYS A 7 37.02 37.24 37.70
CA LYS A 7 35.73 36.79 37.15
C LYS A 7 34.95 36.07 38.27
N THR A 8 33.92 36.68 38.80
CA THR A 8 32.97 36.03 39.69
C THR A 8 32.33 34.84 38.96
N LYS A 9 32.61 33.65 39.44
CA LYS A 9 31.95 32.42 38.96
C LYS A 9 30.58 32.33 39.66
N TYR A 10 29.50 32.57 38.91
CA TYR A 10 28.17 32.26 39.39
C TYR A 10 27.99 30.76 39.43
N SER A 11 27.74 30.17 40.59
CA SER A 11 27.38 28.76 40.74
C SER A 11 25.86 28.65 40.90
N PHE A 12 25.26 27.75 40.15
CA PHE A 12 23.83 27.45 40.25
C PHE A 12 23.51 26.85 41.63
N THR A 13 22.38 27.25 42.19
CA THR A 13 21.84 26.63 43.41
C THR A 13 21.09 25.32 43.03
N LEU A 14 21.06 24.37 43.94
CA LEU A 14 20.30 23.12 43.75
C LEU A 14 18.80 23.41 43.54
N VAL A 15 18.27 24.44 44.22
CA VAL A 15 16.86 24.86 44.09
C VAL A 15 16.55 25.41 42.70
N GLU A 16 17.43 26.25 42.13
CA GLU A 16 17.25 26.75 40.75
C GLU A 16 17.20 25.60 39.73
N LEU A 17 18.06 24.58 39.90
CA LEU A 17 18.04 23.40 39.02
C LEU A 17 16.74 22.62 39.18
N MET A 18 16.25 22.44 40.42
CA MET A 18 14.99 21.71 40.67
C MET A 18 13.77 22.41 40.06
N ILE A 19 13.71 23.75 40.15
CA ILE A 19 12.59 24.54 39.58
C ILE A 19 12.62 24.43 38.06
N VAL A 20 13.79 24.53 37.42
CA VAL A 20 13.92 24.41 35.96
C VAL A 20 13.49 23.02 35.48
N LEU A 21 13.93 21.94 36.15
CA LEU A 21 13.53 20.60 35.83
C LEU A 21 12.02 20.37 35.99
N ALA A 22 11.40 20.93 37.04
CA ALA A 22 9.96 20.85 37.26
C ALA A 22 9.16 21.53 36.13
N ILE A 23 9.59 22.71 35.69
CA ILE A 23 8.95 23.45 34.59
C ILE A 23 9.13 22.71 33.28
N LEU A 24 10.34 22.18 32.99
CA LEU A 24 10.61 21.40 31.79
C LEU A 24 9.77 20.13 31.73
N ALA A 25 9.60 19.44 32.88
CA ALA A 25 8.76 18.24 32.93
C ALA A 25 7.28 18.55 32.64
N LEU A 26 6.78 19.68 33.20
CA LEU A 26 5.42 20.15 32.95
C LEU A 26 5.21 20.53 31.47
N LEU A 27 6.14 21.24 30.85
CA LEU A 27 6.07 21.60 29.44
C LEU A 27 6.14 20.36 28.53
N ALA A 28 7.02 19.41 28.83
CA ALA A 28 7.12 18.15 28.10
C ALA A 28 5.81 17.36 28.15
N ALA A 29 5.15 17.28 29.31
CA ALA A 29 3.88 16.60 29.47
C ALA A 29 2.77 17.24 28.62
N ILE A 30 2.69 18.58 28.56
CA ILE A 30 1.71 19.31 27.74
C ILE A 30 1.96 19.04 26.24
N ILE A 31 3.22 19.06 25.80
CA ILE A 31 3.58 18.83 24.41
C ILE A 31 3.18 17.41 23.96
N ILE A 32 3.50 16.39 24.76
CA ILE A 32 3.17 14.99 24.45
C ILE A 32 1.66 14.80 24.35
N PHE A 33 0.89 15.43 25.25
CA PHE A 33 -0.57 15.36 25.22
C PHE A 33 -1.18 16.05 23.98
N ALA A 34 -0.62 17.20 23.58
CA ALA A 34 -1.12 17.98 22.44
C ALA A 34 -0.83 17.34 21.08
N ILE A 35 0.34 16.72 20.90
CA ILE A 35 0.81 16.21 19.60
C ILE A 35 0.10 14.89 19.19
N LYS A 36 -0.39 14.07 20.15
CA LYS A 36 -0.99 12.75 19.88
C LYS A 36 -0.11 11.92 18.92
N PRO A 37 1.03 11.42 19.34
CA PRO A 37 2.06 10.83 18.46
C PRO A 37 1.55 9.68 17.58
N GLY A 38 0.50 8.95 17.99
CA GLY A 38 -0.13 7.91 17.18
C GLY A 38 -0.68 8.44 15.85
N ASN A 39 -1.29 9.63 15.85
CA ASN A 39 -1.84 10.21 14.62
C ASN A 39 -0.75 10.59 13.62
N ILE A 40 0.41 11.00 14.09
CA ILE A 40 1.56 11.34 13.24
C ILE A 40 2.13 10.09 12.59
N LEU A 41 2.23 8.99 13.33
CA LEU A 41 2.70 7.71 12.80
C LEU A 41 1.75 7.17 11.73
N ASP A 42 0.43 7.23 11.96
CA ASP A 42 -0.57 6.84 10.98
C ASP A 42 -0.44 7.65 9.69
N GLN A 43 -0.32 8.97 9.79
CA GLN A 43 -0.14 9.86 8.64
C GLN A 43 1.18 9.59 7.89
N THR A 44 2.26 9.31 8.62
CA THR A 44 3.56 8.96 8.03
C THR A 44 3.48 7.64 7.28
N ASN A 45 2.81 6.64 7.84
CA ASN A 45 2.59 5.36 7.19
C ASN A 45 1.73 5.51 5.93
N ASP A 46 0.66 6.31 5.96
CA ASP A 46 -0.18 6.58 4.79
C ASP A 46 0.61 7.28 3.67
N THR A 47 1.41 8.29 4.01
CA THR A 47 2.30 8.97 3.05
C THR A 47 3.28 7.98 2.41
N ARG A 48 3.84 7.07 3.19
CA ARG A 48 4.72 6.03 2.69
C ARG A 48 3.99 5.06 1.76
N ARG A 49 2.77 4.62 2.10
CA ARG A 49 1.92 3.76 1.25
C ARG A 49 1.71 4.38 -0.12
N VAL A 50 1.24 5.63 -0.15
CA VAL A 50 1.03 6.40 -1.38
C VAL A 50 2.33 6.52 -2.19
N SER A 51 3.44 6.86 -1.54
CA SER A 51 4.74 6.98 -2.20
C SER A 51 5.23 5.64 -2.77
N ASP A 52 5.13 4.56 -2.00
CA ASP A 52 5.57 3.22 -2.41
C ASP A 52 4.78 2.74 -3.65
N LEU A 53 3.45 2.85 -3.63
CA LEU A 53 2.62 2.43 -4.77
C LEU A 53 2.86 3.28 -6.01
N ASN A 54 3.00 4.60 -5.86
CA ASN A 54 3.34 5.49 -6.99
C ASN A 54 4.73 5.16 -7.58
N ASN A 55 5.70 4.81 -6.76
CA ASN A 55 7.03 4.41 -7.24
C ASN A 55 6.96 3.09 -8.01
N ILE A 56 6.21 2.10 -7.51
CA ILE A 56 5.98 0.85 -8.23
C ILE A 56 5.28 1.12 -9.56
N SER A 57 4.18 1.90 -9.54
CA SER A 57 3.40 2.24 -10.73
C SER A 57 4.25 2.92 -11.81
N LYS A 58 5.06 3.93 -11.44
CA LYS A 58 6.00 4.61 -12.34
C LYS A 58 7.02 3.64 -12.91
N SER A 59 7.55 2.72 -12.11
CA SER A 59 8.53 1.72 -12.53
C SER A 59 7.95 0.72 -13.53
N ILE A 60 6.71 0.27 -13.33
CA ILE A 60 6.01 -0.62 -14.27
C ILE A 60 5.74 0.12 -15.58
N ASN A 61 5.22 1.36 -15.53
CA ASN A 61 4.96 2.17 -16.72
C ASN A 61 6.25 2.45 -17.51
N TYR A 62 7.37 2.73 -16.84
CA TYR A 62 8.66 2.90 -17.47
C TYR A 62 9.10 1.60 -18.18
N LEU A 63 9.05 0.45 -17.50
CA LEU A 63 9.38 -0.85 -18.10
C LEU A 63 8.49 -1.17 -19.30
N ASN A 64 7.20 -0.92 -19.19
CA ASN A 64 6.25 -1.15 -20.28
C ASN A 64 6.56 -0.26 -21.50
N ALA A 65 6.97 0.98 -21.27
CA ALA A 65 7.35 1.90 -22.35
C ALA A 65 8.64 1.44 -23.07
N ILE A 66 9.69 1.03 -22.35
CA ILE A 66 10.93 0.55 -22.98
C ILE A 66 10.77 -0.81 -23.66
N GLN A 67 9.82 -1.63 -23.22
CA GLN A 67 9.50 -2.91 -23.86
C GLN A 67 8.38 -2.79 -24.89
N LEU A 68 8.05 -1.58 -25.34
CA LEU A 68 7.04 -1.29 -26.37
C LEU A 68 5.65 -1.90 -26.08
N GLY A 69 5.27 -1.98 -24.82
CA GLY A 69 3.99 -2.55 -24.39
C GLY A 69 3.96 -4.08 -24.29
N LEU A 70 5.10 -4.74 -24.44
CA LEU A 70 5.22 -6.21 -24.39
C LEU A 70 5.59 -6.75 -23.00
N LEU A 71 5.57 -5.90 -21.98
CA LEU A 71 5.88 -6.29 -20.61
C LEU A 71 4.88 -7.36 -20.12
N ASN A 72 5.42 -8.50 -19.65
CA ASN A 72 4.59 -9.50 -18.99
C ASN A 72 4.20 -9.01 -17.59
N LEU A 73 2.96 -8.59 -17.44
CA LEU A 73 2.40 -8.09 -16.19
C LEU A 73 2.02 -9.19 -15.19
N GLY A 74 1.97 -10.45 -15.63
CA GLY A 74 1.53 -11.58 -14.81
C GLY A 74 0.15 -12.12 -15.22
N SER A 75 -0.45 -12.95 -14.35
CA SER A 75 -1.74 -13.61 -14.64
C SER A 75 -2.92 -12.68 -14.34
N ALA A 76 -3.77 -12.44 -15.32
CA ALA A 76 -4.96 -11.59 -15.23
C ALA A 76 -6.05 -12.09 -14.25
N VAL A 77 -5.92 -13.30 -13.72
CA VAL A 77 -6.85 -13.88 -12.73
C VAL A 77 -6.19 -14.07 -11.35
N THR A 78 -5.04 -13.42 -11.14
CA THR A 78 -4.28 -13.58 -9.91
C THR A 78 -4.09 -12.23 -9.22
N VAL A 79 -4.45 -12.16 -7.95
CA VAL A 79 -4.18 -11.03 -7.07
C VAL A 79 -2.90 -11.32 -6.29
N TYR A 80 -1.86 -10.57 -6.57
CA TYR A 80 -0.58 -10.69 -5.90
C TYR A 80 -0.56 -9.81 -4.66
N THR A 81 -0.02 -10.33 -3.55
CA THR A 81 0.00 -9.59 -2.28
C THR A 81 1.42 -9.43 -1.72
N SER A 82 1.66 -8.33 -1.01
CA SER A 82 2.93 -8.09 -0.30
C SER A 82 3.08 -8.92 0.97
N LEU A 83 2.06 -9.71 1.35
CA LEU A 83 2.11 -10.59 2.52
C LEU A 83 3.01 -11.80 2.26
N PRO A 84 4.00 -12.08 3.15
CA PRO A 84 4.80 -13.28 3.02
C PRO A 84 4.05 -14.50 3.58
N ASP A 85 3.88 -15.57 2.79
CA ASP A 85 3.36 -16.84 3.29
C ASP A 85 4.38 -17.95 3.06
N ASN A 86 4.90 -18.53 4.15
CA ASN A 86 5.90 -19.59 4.11
C ASN A 86 5.29 -20.98 3.95
N THR A 87 3.97 -21.10 4.06
CA THR A 87 3.26 -22.38 4.06
C THR A 87 2.49 -22.62 2.77
N SER A 88 2.02 -21.54 2.12
CA SER A 88 1.18 -21.64 0.92
C SER A 88 1.39 -20.47 -0.03
N SER A 89 1.58 -20.78 -1.31
CA SER A 89 1.63 -19.74 -2.35
C SER A 89 0.26 -19.11 -2.66
N SER A 90 -0.84 -19.73 -2.22
CA SER A 90 -2.21 -19.21 -2.37
C SER A 90 -2.65 -18.32 -1.19
N CYS A 91 -1.74 -17.91 -0.31
CA CYS A 91 -2.01 -17.07 0.85
C CYS A 91 -3.02 -17.69 1.84
N SER A 92 -3.15 -19.01 1.89
CA SER A 92 -4.16 -19.70 2.71
C SER A 92 -3.92 -19.57 4.22
N SER A 93 -2.74 -19.09 4.65
CA SER A 93 -2.47 -18.76 6.06
C SER A 93 -3.22 -17.50 6.52
N TYR A 94 -3.78 -16.75 5.60
CA TYR A 94 -4.48 -15.49 5.87
C TYR A 94 -5.97 -15.60 5.52
N ALA A 95 -6.83 -15.04 6.35
CA ALA A 95 -8.24 -14.88 6.07
C ALA A 95 -8.46 -13.63 5.18
N LEU A 96 -7.99 -13.68 3.92
CA LEU A 96 -8.16 -12.61 2.96
C LEU A 96 -9.62 -12.53 2.46
N PRO A 97 -10.07 -11.37 1.94
CA PRO A 97 -11.39 -11.24 1.34
C PRO A 97 -11.61 -12.31 0.25
N SER A 98 -12.83 -12.80 0.11
CA SER A 98 -13.17 -13.76 -0.95
C SER A 98 -13.05 -13.10 -2.32
N LEU A 99 -12.51 -13.84 -3.29
CA LEU A 99 -12.42 -13.41 -4.68
C LEU A 99 -13.56 -14.02 -5.52
N PRO A 100 -13.93 -13.40 -6.64
CA PRO A 100 -14.85 -14.02 -7.61
C PRO A 100 -14.33 -15.36 -8.10
N THR A 101 -15.25 -16.22 -8.58
CA THR A 101 -14.90 -17.53 -9.12
C THR A 101 -13.89 -17.41 -10.27
N GLY A 102 -12.83 -18.19 -10.23
CA GLY A 102 -11.75 -18.16 -11.22
C GLY A 102 -10.57 -17.27 -10.85
N TYR A 103 -10.69 -16.44 -9.81
CA TYR A 103 -9.58 -15.63 -9.28
C TYR A 103 -8.92 -16.30 -8.09
N GLY A 104 -7.63 -16.04 -7.90
CA GLY A 104 -6.87 -16.55 -6.76
C GLY A 104 -5.86 -15.55 -6.23
N TYR A 105 -5.50 -15.69 -4.95
CA TYR A 105 -4.39 -14.95 -4.37
C TYR A 105 -3.05 -15.62 -4.66
N GLN A 106 -2.00 -14.81 -4.70
CA GLN A 106 -0.62 -15.30 -4.68
C GLN A 106 0.23 -14.55 -3.67
N CYS A 107 0.85 -15.31 -2.78
CA CYS A 107 1.87 -14.89 -1.83
C CYS A 107 3.23 -15.48 -2.19
N LYS A 108 4.29 -14.87 -1.72
CA LYS A 108 5.65 -15.41 -1.74
C LYS A 108 6.13 -15.67 -0.31
N ASN A 109 7.09 -16.55 -0.16
CA ASN A 109 7.69 -16.77 1.15
C ASN A 109 8.51 -15.54 1.61
N SER A 110 8.87 -15.51 2.89
CA SER A 110 9.58 -14.38 3.51
C SER A 110 10.98 -14.11 2.95
N THR A 111 11.58 -15.05 2.24
CA THR A 111 12.90 -14.88 1.61
C THR A 111 12.83 -14.27 0.22
N LEU A 112 11.71 -14.47 -0.49
CA LEU A 112 11.55 -14.07 -1.89
C LEU A 112 10.69 -12.80 -2.06
N TYR A 113 9.69 -12.59 -1.21
CA TYR A 113 8.61 -11.63 -1.45
C TYR A 113 9.07 -10.21 -1.81
N ARG A 114 10.26 -9.78 -1.36
CA ARG A 114 10.82 -8.45 -1.67
C ARG A 114 11.80 -8.41 -2.85
N LEU A 115 12.04 -9.53 -3.51
CA LEU A 115 12.96 -9.56 -4.65
C LEU A 115 12.38 -8.83 -5.85
N ASN A 116 13.26 -8.21 -6.64
CA ASN A 116 12.90 -7.36 -7.79
C ASN A 116 13.15 -8.03 -9.15
N ASP A 117 13.33 -9.35 -9.16
CA ASP A 117 13.75 -10.16 -10.33
C ASP A 117 12.62 -11.06 -10.88
N SER A 118 11.37 -10.67 -10.72
CA SER A 118 10.16 -11.43 -11.02
C SER A 118 9.81 -12.56 -10.04
N THR A 119 10.68 -12.91 -9.11
CA THR A 119 10.38 -13.92 -8.08
C THR A 119 9.70 -13.31 -6.84
N GLY A 120 9.71 -11.98 -6.72
CA GLY A 120 9.06 -11.24 -5.65
C GLY A 120 7.53 -11.28 -5.67
N TRP A 121 6.88 -10.47 -4.81
CA TRP A 121 5.42 -10.45 -4.72
C TRP A 121 4.76 -9.87 -5.98
N ILE A 122 5.45 -8.99 -6.74
CA ILE A 122 5.06 -8.59 -8.10
C ILE A 122 5.86 -9.46 -9.09
N PRO A 123 5.22 -10.14 -10.06
CA PRO A 123 5.89 -11.06 -10.97
C PRO A 123 6.55 -10.34 -12.16
N ILE A 124 7.10 -9.15 -11.92
CA ILE A 124 7.79 -8.32 -12.92
C ILE A 124 9.27 -8.22 -12.57
N ASN A 125 10.13 -8.33 -13.58
CA ASN A 125 11.55 -8.07 -13.42
C ASN A 125 11.83 -6.57 -13.50
N PHE A 126 12.24 -5.95 -12.38
CA PHE A 126 12.59 -4.53 -12.26
C PHE A 126 14.08 -4.26 -12.45
N ARG A 127 14.82 -5.22 -13.02
CA ARG A 127 16.23 -5.07 -13.39
C ARG A 127 16.34 -4.81 -14.88
N GLU A 128 17.18 -3.87 -15.26
CA GLU A 128 17.56 -3.67 -16.67
C GLU A 128 18.60 -4.71 -17.12
N SER A 129 18.78 -4.83 -18.43
CA SER A 129 19.72 -5.78 -19.04
C SER A 129 21.19 -5.50 -18.69
N ASP A 130 21.52 -4.28 -18.26
CA ASP A 130 22.84 -3.85 -17.79
C ASP A 130 23.06 -4.04 -16.27
N ASN A 131 22.16 -4.76 -15.58
CA ASN A 131 22.11 -4.94 -14.14
C ASN A 131 21.82 -3.66 -13.33
N SER A 132 21.38 -2.56 -13.94
CA SER A 132 20.82 -1.46 -13.19
C SER A 132 19.47 -1.86 -12.60
N ASN A 133 19.14 -1.34 -11.43
CA ASN A 133 17.88 -1.63 -10.76
C ASN A 133 16.96 -0.42 -10.84
N ILE A 134 15.83 -0.56 -11.52
CA ILE A 134 14.75 0.44 -11.51
C ILE A 134 14.16 0.54 -10.10
N LEU A 135 13.97 -0.61 -9.46
CA LEU A 135 13.67 -0.73 -8.03
C LEU A 135 14.72 -1.61 -7.37
N SER A 136 15.32 -1.17 -6.28
CA SER A 136 16.31 -1.96 -5.54
C SER A 136 15.68 -3.16 -4.81
N SER A 137 14.44 -3.04 -4.38
CA SER A 137 13.63 -4.10 -3.80
C SER A 137 12.14 -3.72 -3.91
N LEU A 138 11.25 -4.70 -3.92
CA LEU A 138 9.82 -4.43 -3.88
C LEU A 138 9.43 -3.84 -2.53
N PRO A 139 8.78 -2.66 -2.51
CA PRO A 139 8.20 -2.10 -1.31
C PRO A 139 7.12 -3.02 -0.73
N VAL A 140 6.92 -2.93 0.57
CA VAL A 140 5.85 -3.59 1.31
C VAL A 140 5.26 -2.62 2.31
N ASP A 141 4.02 -2.84 2.72
CA ASP A 141 3.36 -1.97 3.69
C ASP A 141 4.22 -1.80 4.97
N PRO A 142 4.31 -0.60 5.55
CA PRO A 142 5.06 -0.38 6.78
C PRO A 142 4.66 -1.29 7.95
N THR A 143 3.39 -1.71 7.99
CA THR A 143 2.85 -2.63 8.99
C THR A 143 2.86 -4.07 8.47
N ASN A 144 2.54 -4.27 7.19
CA ASN A 144 2.49 -5.52 6.42
C ASN A 144 1.82 -6.68 7.17
N ASN A 145 0.56 -6.50 7.49
CA ASN A 145 -0.28 -7.49 8.18
C ASN A 145 -1.62 -7.68 7.44
N ILE A 146 -2.49 -8.57 7.95
CA ILE A 146 -3.79 -8.91 7.35
C ILE A 146 -4.72 -7.69 7.12
N THR A 147 -4.53 -6.58 7.83
CA THR A 147 -5.30 -5.33 7.63
C THR A 147 -4.63 -4.41 6.62
N TYR A 148 -3.31 -4.26 6.72
CA TYR A 148 -2.51 -3.33 5.94
C TYR A 148 -1.48 -4.09 5.12
N TYR A 149 -1.71 -4.23 3.82
CA TYR A 149 -0.82 -4.86 2.83
C TYR A 149 -1.09 -4.26 1.46
N TYR A 150 -0.14 -4.40 0.55
CA TYR A 150 -0.31 -3.99 -0.84
C TYR A 150 -0.85 -5.14 -1.67
N THR A 151 -1.66 -4.80 -2.67
CA THR A 151 -2.03 -5.74 -3.72
C THR A 151 -1.63 -5.22 -5.09
N TYR A 152 -1.35 -6.14 -5.98
CA TYR A 152 -1.10 -5.89 -7.38
C TYR A 152 -1.99 -6.83 -8.21
N PHE A 153 -2.73 -6.25 -9.14
CA PHE A 153 -3.61 -6.98 -10.02
C PHE A 153 -3.33 -6.60 -11.48
N PRO A 154 -2.87 -7.55 -12.35
CA PRO A 154 -2.75 -7.37 -13.78
C PRO A 154 -4.02 -7.82 -14.50
N GLY A 155 -4.50 -7.06 -15.49
CA GLY A 155 -5.70 -7.40 -16.23
C GLY A 155 -5.79 -6.65 -17.58
N GLY A 156 -4.77 -6.81 -18.43
CA GLY A 156 -4.64 -6.01 -19.68
C GLY A 156 -4.00 -4.64 -19.46
N SER A 157 -4.07 -4.14 -18.27
CA SER A 157 -3.36 -3.05 -17.61
C SER A 157 -3.03 -3.52 -16.19
N PHE A 158 -2.71 -2.64 -15.25
CA PHE A 158 -2.46 -3.07 -13.87
C PHE A 158 -3.02 -2.07 -12.86
N GLU A 159 -3.27 -2.57 -11.68
CA GLU A 159 -3.70 -1.79 -10.54
C GLU A 159 -2.95 -2.22 -9.27
N LEU A 160 -2.62 -1.24 -8.45
CA LEU A 160 -1.97 -1.38 -7.15
C LEU A 160 -2.87 -0.78 -6.09
N THR A 161 -3.09 -1.47 -4.98
CA THR A 161 -3.93 -0.95 -3.90
C THR A 161 -3.25 -0.99 -2.55
N ALA A 162 -3.61 -0.03 -1.68
CA ALA A 162 -3.24 -0.02 -0.27
C ALA A 162 -4.39 0.53 0.58
N GLN A 163 -4.57 -0.02 1.78
CA GLN A 163 -5.50 0.54 2.75
C GLN A 163 -4.85 1.69 3.52
N LEU A 164 -5.48 2.88 3.53
CA LEU A 164 -5.04 4.03 4.30
C LEU A 164 -5.70 4.07 5.68
N THR A 165 -4.99 4.62 6.66
CA THR A 165 -5.46 4.74 8.06
C THR A 165 -6.21 6.04 8.30
N LYS A 166 -5.69 7.17 7.78
CA LYS A 166 -6.18 8.53 8.03
C LYS A 166 -6.44 9.33 6.75
N ALA A 167 -5.70 9.07 5.68
CA ALA A 167 -5.72 9.87 4.46
C ALA A 167 -6.88 9.46 3.53
N ARG A 168 -8.12 9.40 4.04
CA ARG A 168 -9.32 9.04 3.25
C ARG A 168 -9.54 9.94 2.03
N ASP A 169 -9.18 11.22 2.13
CA ASP A 169 -9.29 12.13 0.98
C ASP A 169 -8.41 11.68 -0.19
N SER A 170 -7.28 11.04 0.08
CA SER A 170 -6.41 10.48 -0.96
C SER A 170 -7.03 9.26 -1.64
N SER A 171 -7.73 8.39 -0.91
CA SER A 171 -8.43 7.24 -1.49
C SER A 171 -9.76 7.60 -2.17
N MET A 172 -10.36 8.73 -1.82
CA MET A 172 -11.59 9.22 -2.47
C MET A 172 -11.32 10.00 -3.77
N ASN A 173 -10.08 10.47 -3.98
CA ASN A 173 -9.70 11.35 -5.09
C ASN A 173 -8.55 10.79 -5.94
N ASP A 174 -8.30 9.49 -5.91
CA ASP A 174 -7.25 8.83 -6.69
C ASP A 174 -7.71 8.34 -8.08
N ASN A 175 -8.99 8.58 -8.43
CA ASN A 175 -9.71 8.08 -9.60
C ASN A 175 -9.92 6.55 -9.60
N GLY A 176 -9.76 5.89 -8.46
CA GLY A 176 -10.09 4.50 -8.25
C GLY A 176 -11.59 4.27 -8.02
N ASP A 177 -12.01 3.04 -7.90
CA ASP A 177 -13.40 2.66 -7.65
C ASP A 177 -13.70 2.35 -6.17
N SER A 178 -12.67 2.28 -5.33
CA SER A 178 -12.80 2.07 -3.89
C SER A 178 -12.62 3.36 -3.10
N THR A 179 -13.56 3.66 -2.21
CA THR A 179 -13.45 4.80 -1.28
C THR A 179 -12.57 4.52 -0.05
N LEU A 180 -12.16 3.27 0.14
CA LEU A 180 -11.37 2.83 1.30
C LEU A 180 -9.93 2.46 0.96
N LEU A 181 -9.67 2.08 -0.29
CA LEU A 181 -8.34 1.76 -0.79
C LEU A 181 -7.79 2.96 -1.57
N TYR A 182 -6.52 3.24 -1.37
CA TYR A 182 -5.76 4.05 -2.31
C TYR A 182 -5.38 3.17 -3.49
N GLU A 183 -5.71 3.64 -4.68
CA GLU A 183 -5.56 2.91 -5.93
C GLU A 183 -4.66 3.70 -6.89
N THR A 184 -3.77 3.01 -7.59
CA THR A 184 -2.93 3.60 -8.64
C THR A 184 -2.56 2.55 -9.67
N GLY A 185 -2.43 2.95 -10.92
CA GLY A 185 -2.11 2.02 -12.01
C GLY A 185 -2.07 2.71 -13.36
N THR A 186 -2.52 2.02 -14.38
CA THR A 186 -2.70 2.60 -15.71
C THR A 186 -3.98 3.44 -15.77
N PRO A 187 -4.05 4.51 -16.61
CA PRO A 187 -5.18 5.43 -16.65
C PRO A 187 -6.55 4.80 -16.97
N ASN A 188 -6.57 3.61 -17.55
CA ASN A 188 -7.80 2.85 -17.78
C ASN A 188 -7.86 1.77 -16.70
N HIS A 189 -8.40 2.12 -15.54
CA HIS A 189 -8.45 1.27 -14.37
C HIS A 189 -8.88 -0.15 -14.66
N VAL A 190 -8.02 -1.10 -14.35
CA VAL A 190 -8.42 -2.48 -14.11
C VAL A 190 -9.09 -2.47 -12.76
N SER A 191 -10.36 -2.74 -12.76
CA SER A 191 -11.08 -2.91 -11.52
C SER A 191 -10.54 -4.11 -10.77
N THR A 192 -9.90 -3.89 -9.62
CA THR A 192 -9.46 -5.01 -8.78
C THR A 192 -10.67 -5.86 -8.39
N PRO A 193 -10.54 -7.19 -8.39
CA PRO A 193 -11.59 -8.07 -7.90
C PRO A 193 -11.74 -8.00 -6.36
N ILE A 194 -11.04 -7.08 -5.70
CA ILE A 194 -11.06 -6.89 -4.25
C ILE A 194 -11.59 -5.51 -3.93
N THR A 195 -12.73 -5.47 -3.24
CA THR A 195 -13.14 -4.29 -2.49
C THR A 195 -13.07 -4.62 -1.01
N ARG A 196 -12.34 -3.83 -0.24
CA ARG A 196 -12.31 -3.96 1.23
C ARG A 196 -13.38 -3.10 1.90
N ASP A 197 -14.32 -2.59 1.14
CA ASP A 197 -15.42 -1.82 1.67
C ASP A 197 -16.41 -2.74 2.40
N SER A 198 -16.35 -2.72 3.73
CA SER A 198 -17.24 -3.55 4.57
C SER A 198 -18.71 -3.19 4.43
N GLY A 199 -19.03 -2.02 3.90
CA GLY A 199 -20.39 -1.55 3.62
C GLY A 199 -20.90 -1.94 2.24
N LEU A 200 -20.01 -2.32 1.33
CA LEU A 200 -20.39 -2.66 -0.04
C LEU A 200 -21.01 -4.07 -0.08
N ILE A 201 -22.27 -4.14 -0.49
CA ILE A 201 -23.01 -5.40 -0.56
C ILE A 201 -22.87 -6.05 -1.93
N LEU A 202 -22.78 -5.25 -2.99
CA LEU A 202 -22.78 -5.70 -4.38
C LEU A 202 -22.06 -4.67 -5.25
N ASN A 203 -21.19 -5.14 -6.16
CA ASN A 203 -20.50 -4.29 -7.14
C ASN A 203 -20.37 -5.03 -8.48
N TYR A 204 -21.22 -4.70 -9.45
CA TYR A 204 -21.14 -5.21 -10.82
C TYR A 204 -20.53 -4.16 -11.74
N LYS A 205 -19.43 -4.49 -12.38
CA LYS A 205 -18.69 -3.57 -13.27
C LYS A 205 -19.06 -3.72 -14.76
N PHE A 206 -19.69 -4.83 -15.13
CA PHE A 206 -20.07 -5.15 -16.50
C PHE A 206 -18.93 -5.04 -17.52
N SER A 207 -17.72 -5.44 -17.11
CA SER A 207 -16.48 -5.31 -17.88
C SER A 207 -16.00 -6.64 -18.48
N GLU A 208 -16.79 -7.69 -18.38
CA GLU A 208 -16.42 -9.04 -18.81
C GLU A 208 -16.34 -9.17 -20.34
N GLY A 209 -17.02 -8.30 -21.09
CA GLY A 209 -16.96 -8.21 -22.56
C GLY A 209 -17.59 -9.37 -23.33
N THR A 210 -17.94 -10.48 -22.69
CA THR A 210 -18.58 -11.67 -23.28
C THR A 210 -19.34 -12.46 -22.25
N GLY A 211 -20.32 -13.25 -22.68
CA GLY A 211 -21.09 -14.16 -21.82
C GLY A 211 -22.38 -13.53 -21.26
N SER A 212 -23.03 -14.24 -20.35
CA SER A 212 -24.29 -13.85 -19.73
C SER A 212 -24.22 -13.64 -18.22
N THR A 213 -23.01 -13.57 -17.67
CA THR A 213 -22.80 -13.38 -16.23
C THR A 213 -21.88 -12.20 -15.97
N THR A 214 -22.12 -11.47 -14.90
CA THR A 214 -21.23 -10.43 -14.38
C THR A 214 -20.79 -10.79 -12.96
N PHE A 215 -19.54 -10.50 -12.64
CA PHE A 215 -18.98 -10.83 -11.35
C PHE A 215 -19.28 -9.75 -10.31
N ASP A 216 -19.44 -10.17 -9.06
CA ASP A 216 -19.54 -9.27 -7.92
C ASP A 216 -18.15 -8.93 -7.38
N TYR A 217 -17.76 -7.68 -7.57
CA TYR A 217 -16.48 -7.14 -7.09
C TYR A 217 -16.55 -6.61 -5.65
N SER A 218 -17.68 -6.80 -4.94
CA SER A 218 -17.79 -6.45 -3.51
C SER A 218 -17.02 -7.40 -2.58
N GLY A 219 -16.50 -8.52 -3.12
CA GLY A 219 -15.87 -9.58 -2.34
C GLY A 219 -16.85 -10.51 -1.62
N ARG A 220 -18.19 -10.36 -1.86
CA ARG A 220 -19.23 -11.23 -1.27
C ARG A 220 -19.64 -12.41 -2.15
N GLY A 221 -19.22 -12.42 -3.43
CA GLY A 221 -19.43 -13.54 -4.37
C GLY A 221 -20.82 -13.65 -4.97
N TYR A 222 -21.60 -12.57 -5.01
CA TYR A 222 -22.94 -12.55 -5.63
C TYR A 222 -22.85 -12.35 -7.14
N THR A 223 -22.64 -13.42 -7.89
CA THR A 223 -22.62 -13.37 -9.37
C THR A 223 -23.98 -12.99 -9.92
N GLY A 224 -24.02 -12.00 -10.82
CA GLY A 224 -25.21 -11.59 -11.53
C GLY A 224 -25.40 -12.36 -12.84
N THR A 225 -26.66 -12.55 -13.27
CA THR A 225 -26.98 -13.09 -14.59
C THR A 225 -27.65 -11.99 -15.42
N LEU A 226 -27.13 -11.76 -16.62
CA LEU A 226 -27.71 -10.82 -17.56
C LEU A 226 -28.94 -11.44 -18.21
N ALA A 227 -30.09 -10.74 -18.20
CA ALA A 227 -31.32 -11.16 -18.84
C ALA A 227 -31.59 -10.31 -20.08
N GLY A 228 -32.06 -10.92 -21.14
CA GLY A 228 -32.38 -10.24 -22.40
C GLY A 228 -31.24 -10.24 -23.41
N SER A 229 -31.39 -9.48 -24.50
CA SER A 229 -30.39 -9.32 -25.58
C SER A 229 -29.33 -8.24 -25.18
N THR A 230 -28.68 -8.42 -24.05
CA THR A 230 -27.62 -7.48 -23.64
C THR A 230 -26.36 -7.73 -24.46
N VAL A 231 -25.83 -6.65 -25.04
CA VAL A 231 -24.53 -6.61 -25.71
C VAL A 231 -23.55 -5.95 -24.73
N TRP A 232 -22.37 -6.56 -24.54
CA TRP A 232 -21.29 -6.03 -23.70
C TRP A 232 -20.65 -4.80 -24.32
#